data_f6d65189558164e6242e4563cba6caef
#
_entry.id   f6d65189558164e6242e4563cba6caef
#
_cell.length_a   1.000
_cell.length_b   1.000
_cell.length_c   1.000
_cell.angle_alpha   90.00
_cell.angle_beta   90.00
_cell.angle_gamma   90.00
#
_symmetry.space_group_name_H-M   'P 1'
#
loop_
_entity.id
_entity.type
_entity.pdbx_description
1 polymer ?
#
loop_
_entity_poly.entity_id
_entity_poly.type
_entity_poly.pdbx_seq_one_letter_code
_entity_poly.pdbx_strand_id
1 'polypeptide(L)'
;MPIRYVSGDLFRNAHDAQAFAHGCNCQGSMGAGIAKTFRARYPEMYEEYRRRCKAEPRQFNLGECWLWKADNQPWVFNLGTQEGYWRARASYEAIDTALRSMRQQADVEGITRIAVPRIGVGYGGLSWKKVRAIVEAVFGDWHGTLVVYEEYVTGGSSPPVTLFEERHAARTPSSGGVSDLPHKPEDTSKSANGCDDR
;
A
#
# COMPACT_ATOMS: atom_id res chain seq x y z
N MET A 1 3.11 18.37 -12.54
CA MET A 1 3.13 17.18 -13.43
C MET A 1 2.85 15.96 -12.58
N PRO A 2 1.91 15.10 -12.96
CA PRO A 2 1.52 13.93 -12.16
C PRO A 2 2.56 12.79 -12.14
N ILE A 3 3.56 12.84 -13.04
CA ILE A 3 4.65 11.86 -13.07
C ILE A 3 5.99 12.59 -12.95
N ARG A 4 6.84 12.10 -12.04
CA ARG A 4 8.21 12.59 -11.84
C ARG A 4 9.17 11.43 -11.98
N TYR A 5 10.13 11.54 -12.87
CA TYR A 5 11.21 10.57 -13.04
C TYR A 5 12.43 11.05 -12.26
N VAL A 6 12.97 10.18 -11.41
CA VAL A 6 14.07 10.50 -10.48
C VAL A 6 15.08 9.37 -10.42
N SER A 7 16.29 9.68 -9.96
CA SER A 7 17.32 8.69 -9.60
C SER A 7 17.50 8.66 -8.09
N GLY A 8 17.86 7.51 -7.52
CA GLY A 8 18.12 7.37 -6.09
C GLY A 8 17.61 6.09 -5.46
N ASP A 9 17.57 6.07 -4.14
CA ASP A 9 17.02 4.96 -3.36
C ASP A 9 15.56 5.25 -3.01
N LEU A 10 14.64 4.45 -3.57
CA LEU A 10 13.21 4.53 -3.30
C LEU A 10 12.90 4.49 -1.78
N PHE A 11 13.64 3.68 -1.04
CA PHE A 11 13.39 3.47 0.38
C PHE A 11 13.90 4.61 1.29
N ARG A 12 14.65 5.57 0.75
CA ARG A 12 14.95 6.82 1.47
C ARG A 12 13.74 7.75 1.55
N ASN A 13 12.75 7.50 0.71
CA ASN A 13 11.52 8.28 0.63
C ASN A 13 11.74 9.80 0.54
N ALA A 14 12.75 10.21 -0.23
CA ALA A 14 13.13 11.62 -0.38
C ALA A 14 12.04 12.52 -0.98
N HIS A 15 10.93 11.94 -1.40
CA HIS A 15 9.79 12.62 -2.00
C HIS A 15 8.49 12.44 -1.19
N ASP A 16 8.58 12.01 0.07
CA ASP A 16 7.44 11.87 1.00
C ASP A 16 6.28 11.06 0.41
N ALA A 17 6.58 9.92 -0.21
CA ALA A 17 5.56 9.03 -0.73
C ALA A 17 4.76 8.40 0.42
N GLN A 18 3.45 8.43 0.31
CA GLN A 18 2.51 7.80 1.24
C GLN A 18 2.47 6.28 1.02
N ALA A 19 2.77 5.85 -0.21
CA ALA A 19 2.85 4.44 -0.55
C ALA A 19 4.00 4.17 -1.52
N PHE A 20 4.55 2.97 -1.42
CA PHE A 20 5.47 2.40 -2.40
C PHE A 20 4.72 1.40 -3.28
N ALA A 21 5.22 1.15 -4.48
CA ALA A 21 4.71 0.10 -5.33
C ALA A 21 5.85 -0.73 -5.94
N HIS A 22 5.61 -2.02 -6.18
CA HIS A 22 6.55 -2.86 -6.90
C HIS A 22 5.86 -4.02 -7.62
N GLY A 23 6.53 -4.56 -8.65
CA GLY A 23 6.05 -5.74 -9.37
C GLY A 23 6.36 -7.04 -8.64
N CYS A 24 5.38 -7.92 -8.58
CA CYS A 24 5.45 -9.24 -7.95
C CYS A 24 5.11 -10.35 -8.97
N ASN A 25 5.58 -11.58 -8.67
CA ASN A 25 5.01 -12.78 -9.29
C ASN A 25 3.76 -13.25 -8.51
N CYS A 26 3.01 -14.19 -9.08
CA CYS A 26 1.82 -14.74 -8.43
C CYS A 26 2.08 -16.08 -7.70
N GLN A 27 3.35 -16.43 -7.47
CA GLN A 27 3.77 -17.67 -6.81
C GLN A 27 4.29 -17.48 -5.37
N GLY A 28 4.31 -16.24 -4.86
CA GLY A 28 4.70 -15.96 -3.48
C GLY A 28 6.21 -15.88 -3.26
N SER A 29 7.01 -15.51 -4.28
CA SER A 29 8.45 -15.39 -4.18
C SER A 29 8.91 -13.93 -4.30
N MET A 30 9.71 -13.47 -3.33
CA MET A 30 10.41 -12.19 -3.33
C MET A 30 11.91 -12.40 -3.11
N GLY A 31 12.52 -13.27 -3.94
CA GLY A 31 13.92 -13.70 -3.79
C GLY A 31 14.94 -12.89 -4.56
N ALA A 32 14.53 -11.98 -5.45
CA ALA A 32 15.42 -11.27 -6.35
C ALA A 32 15.04 -9.80 -6.56
N GLY A 33 16.00 -9.01 -7.05
CA GLY A 33 15.79 -7.60 -7.36
C GLY A 33 15.27 -6.79 -6.18
N ILE A 34 14.51 -5.74 -6.48
CA ILE A 34 13.95 -4.84 -5.47
C ILE A 34 12.94 -5.55 -4.54
N ALA A 35 12.27 -6.61 -5.02
CA ALA A 35 11.35 -7.40 -4.20
C ALA A 35 12.04 -8.02 -2.99
N LYS A 36 13.34 -8.40 -3.08
CA LYS A 36 14.14 -8.85 -1.93
C LYS A 36 14.25 -7.78 -0.86
N THR A 37 14.40 -6.52 -1.25
CA THR A 37 14.45 -5.40 -0.30
C THR A 37 13.09 -5.13 0.33
N PHE A 38 12.00 -5.21 -0.45
CA PHE A 38 10.64 -5.13 0.10
C PHE A 38 10.40 -6.23 1.13
N ARG A 39 10.73 -7.48 0.83
CA ARG A 39 10.64 -8.59 1.79
C ARG A 39 11.38 -8.33 3.09
N ALA A 40 12.60 -7.78 3.01
CA ALA A 40 13.42 -7.51 4.18
C ALA A 40 12.87 -6.35 5.04
N ARG A 41 12.28 -5.33 4.41
CA ARG A 41 11.74 -4.15 5.09
C ARG A 41 10.31 -4.33 5.59
N TYR A 42 9.53 -5.17 4.91
CA TYR A 42 8.11 -5.43 5.16
C TYR A 42 7.86 -6.95 5.33
N PRO A 43 8.40 -7.59 6.37
CA PRO A 43 8.29 -9.04 6.53
C PRO A 43 6.84 -9.51 6.70
N GLU A 44 5.99 -8.76 7.38
CA GLU A 44 4.57 -9.08 7.56
C GLU A 44 3.80 -9.01 6.24
N MET A 45 4.06 -7.99 5.43
CA MET A 45 3.53 -7.88 4.06
C MET A 45 3.93 -9.09 3.23
N TYR A 46 5.20 -9.52 3.32
CA TYR A 46 5.68 -10.68 2.58
C TYR A 46 4.98 -11.98 2.98
N GLU A 47 4.77 -12.21 4.27
CA GLU A 47 4.07 -13.41 4.74
C GLU A 47 2.59 -13.40 4.29
N GLU A 48 1.93 -12.26 4.32
CA GLU A 48 0.57 -12.14 3.81
C GLU A 48 0.51 -12.32 2.28
N TYR A 49 1.43 -11.71 1.53
CA TYR A 49 1.55 -11.93 0.09
C TYR A 49 1.73 -13.43 -0.24
N ARG A 50 2.64 -14.13 0.47
CA ARG A 50 2.83 -15.58 0.29
C ARG A 50 1.54 -16.34 0.53
N ARG A 51 0.85 -16.05 1.61
CA ARG A 51 -0.42 -16.68 1.95
C ARG A 51 -1.45 -16.49 0.84
N ARG A 52 -1.60 -15.27 0.31
CA ARG A 52 -2.51 -14.96 -0.80
C ARG A 52 -2.17 -15.75 -2.07
N CYS A 53 -0.89 -15.84 -2.41
CA CYS A 53 -0.43 -16.60 -3.57
C CYS A 53 -0.63 -18.11 -3.43
N LYS A 54 -0.65 -18.65 -2.20
CA LYS A 54 -0.77 -20.10 -1.90
C LYS A 54 -2.18 -20.52 -1.49
N ALA A 55 -3.11 -19.58 -1.38
CA ALA A 55 -4.50 -19.88 -1.05
C ALA A 55 -5.20 -20.69 -2.17
N GLU A 56 -6.19 -21.49 -1.77
CA GLU A 56 -7.06 -22.23 -2.68
C GLU A 56 -8.53 -21.81 -2.44
N PRO A 57 -9.16 -21.07 -3.35
CA PRO A 57 -8.59 -20.51 -4.59
C PRO A 57 -7.56 -19.41 -4.32
N ARG A 58 -6.63 -19.21 -5.27
CA ARG A 58 -5.57 -18.20 -5.17
C ARG A 58 -6.16 -16.78 -5.03
N GLN A 59 -5.61 -15.99 -4.11
CA GLN A 59 -6.09 -14.65 -3.75
C GLN A 59 -5.19 -13.51 -4.24
N PHE A 60 -4.20 -13.80 -5.08
CA PHE A 60 -3.36 -12.82 -5.74
C PHE A 60 -2.97 -13.32 -7.13
N ASN A 61 -3.50 -12.67 -8.15
CA ASN A 61 -3.44 -13.12 -9.54
C ASN A 61 -2.72 -12.13 -10.45
N LEU A 62 -2.41 -12.57 -11.66
CA LEU A 62 -1.80 -11.74 -12.69
C LEU A 62 -2.71 -10.56 -13.04
N GLY A 63 -2.16 -9.36 -13.09
CA GLY A 63 -2.90 -8.12 -13.31
C GLY A 63 -3.57 -7.53 -12.07
N GLU A 64 -3.58 -8.22 -10.94
CA GLU A 64 -4.13 -7.67 -9.70
C GLU A 64 -3.18 -6.70 -9.02
N CYS A 65 -3.76 -5.77 -8.27
CA CYS A 65 -3.09 -4.87 -7.36
C CYS A 65 -3.64 -5.10 -5.94
N TRP A 66 -2.77 -5.41 -5.02
CA TRP A 66 -3.10 -5.55 -3.61
C TRP A 66 -2.36 -4.51 -2.78
N LEU A 67 -3.12 -3.63 -2.10
CA LEU A 67 -2.58 -2.66 -1.16
C LEU A 67 -2.44 -3.27 0.22
N TRP A 68 -1.21 -3.34 0.71
CA TRP A 68 -0.90 -3.66 2.10
C TRP A 68 -0.74 -2.38 2.90
N LYS A 69 -1.46 -2.26 4.00
CA LYS A 69 -1.46 -1.08 4.88
C LYS A 69 -0.59 -1.34 6.10
N ALA A 70 0.16 -0.34 6.50
CA ALA A 70 1.07 -0.38 7.63
C ALA A 70 0.88 0.85 8.50
N ASP A 71 1.12 0.70 9.81
CA ASP A 71 1.20 1.81 10.72
C ASP A 71 2.60 2.44 10.66
N ASN A 72 2.66 3.77 10.70
CA ASN A 72 3.91 4.55 10.83
C ASN A 72 4.96 4.36 9.72
N GLN A 73 4.57 3.84 8.55
CA GLN A 73 5.45 3.70 7.38
C GLN A 73 4.64 3.76 6.09
N PRO A 74 5.27 4.02 4.92
CA PRO A 74 4.55 3.98 3.65
C PRO A 74 3.87 2.62 3.41
N TRP A 75 2.64 2.66 2.93
CA TRP A 75 1.91 1.47 2.51
C TRP A 75 2.53 0.86 1.27
N VAL A 76 2.18 -0.38 0.92
CA VAL A 76 2.80 -1.06 -0.21
C VAL A 76 1.76 -1.61 -1.17
N PHE A 77 1.77 -1.11 -2.41
CA PHE A 77 1.06 -1.70 -3.54
C PHE A 77 1.87 -2.86 -4.13
N ASN A 78 1.33 -4.05 -4.05
CA ASN A 78 1.88 -5.26 -4.66
C ASN A 78 1.18 -5.48 -6.00
N LEU A 79 1.91 -5.43 -7.10
CA LEU A 79 1.38 -5.51 -8.46
C LEU A 79 1.69 -6.89 -9.05
N GLY A 80 0.69 -7.67 -9.40
CA GLY A 80 0.82 -8.98 -10.04
C GLY A 80 1.28 -8.85 -11.50
N THR A 81 2.57 -8.67 -11.75
CA THR A 81 3.11 -8.35 -13.07
C THR A 81 3.60 -9.56 -13.86
N GLN A 82 3.81 -10.70 -13.19
CA GLN A 82 4.26 -11.95 -13.82
C GLN A 82 3.67 -13.16 -13.11
N GLU A 83 3.37 -14.22 -13.85
CA GLU A 83 2.77 -15.42 -13.28
C GLU A 83 3.76 -16.18 -12.37
N GLY A 84 4.97 -16.41 -12.85
CA GLY A 84 6.00 -17.16 -12.13
C GLY A 84 7.26 -16.34 -11.88
N TYR A 85 8.16 -16.91 -11.06
CA TYR A 85 9.48 -16.33 -10.79
C TYR A 85 10.61 -17.00 -11.60
N TRP A 86 10.37 -18.16 -12.19
CA TRP A 86 11.37 -18.91 -12.97
C TRP A 86 10.99 -18.90 -14.45
N ARG A 87 11.86 -18.33 -15.30
CA ARG A 87 11.67 -18.20 -16.76
C ARG A 87 10.36 -17.53 -17.21
N ALA A 88 9.55 -17.01 -16.28
CA ALA A 88 8.35 -16.27 -16.60
C ALA A 88 8.69 -14.78 -16.77
N ARG A 89 8.28 -14.21 -17.90
CA ARG A 89 8.39 -12.77 -18.14
C ARG A 89 7.19 -12.04 -17.54
N ALA A 90 7.40 -10.78 -17.21
CA ALA A 90 6.29 -9.89 -16.92
C ALA A 90 5.43 -9.67 -18.19
N SER A 91 4.19 -9.29 -18.00
CA SER A 91 3.24 -8.99 -19.09
C SER A 91 2.93 -7.49 -19.11
N TYR A 92 2.94 -6.87 -20.29
CA TYR A 92 2.53 -5.48 -20.46
C TYR A 92 1.06 -5.28 -20.09
N GLU A 93 0.19 -6.23 -20.45
CA GLU A 93 -1.23 -6.22 -20.11
C GLU A 93 -1.45 -6.30 -18.60
N ALA A 94 -0.74 -7.20 -17.92
CA ALA A 94 -0.81 -7.32 -16.47
C ALA A 94 -0.32 -6.05 -15.77
N ILE A 95 0.72 -5.41 -16.28
CA ILE A 95 1.20 -4.12 -15.76
C ILE A 95 0.15 -3.03 -15.94
N ASP A 96 -0.45 -2.90 -17.12
CA ASP A 96 -1.50 -1.91 -17.38
C ASP A 96 -2.69 -2.10 -16.42
N THR A 97 -3.20 -3.32 -16.32
CA THR A 97 -4.33 -3.65 -15.44
C THR A 97 -4.01 -3.37 -13.97
N ALA A 98 -2.84 -3.81 -13.50
CA ALA A 98 -2.43 -3.60 -12.11
C ALA A 98 -2.21 -2.12 -11.79
N LEU A 99 -1.65 -1.32 -12.71
CA LEU A 99 -1.46 0.12 -12.53
C LEU A 99 -2.79 0.89 -12.51
N ARG A 100 -3.77 0.51 -13.33
CA ARG A 100 -5.12 1.10 -13.27
C ARG A 100 -5.81 0.80 -11.94
N SER A 101 -5.70 -0.44 -11.48
CA SER A 101 -6.21 -0.84 -10.17
C SER A 101 -5.49 -0.10 -9.03
N MET A 102 -4.16 0.09 -9.13
CA MET A 102 -3.38 0.87 -8.17
C MET A 102 -3.89 2.32 -8.10
N ARG A 103 -4.08 2.97 -9.25
CA ARG A 103 -4.62 4.34 -9.32
C ARG A 103 -5.99 4.42 -8.65
N GLN A 104 -6.91 3.52 -8.99
CA GLN A 104 -8.25 3.49 -8.41
C GLN A 104 -8.21 3.30 -6.88
N GLN A 105 -7.38 2.38 -6.39
CA GLN A 105 -7.23 2.16 -4.95
C GLN A 105 -6.60 3.39 -4.26
N ALA A 106 -5.63 4.04 -4.90
CA ALA A 106 -5.02 5.26 -4.37
C ALA A 106 -6.05 6.39 -4.23
N ASP A 107 -6.93 6.56 -5.22
CA ASP A 107 -8.01 7.57 -5.19
C ASP A 107 -8.99 7.29 -4.05
N VAL A 108 -9.40 6.03 -3.86
CA VAL A 108 -10.30 5.61 -2.76
C VAL A 108 -9.67 5.84 -1.39
N GLU A 109 -8.38 5.56 -1.24
CA GLU A 109 -7.65 5.69 0.03
C GLU A 109 -7.10 7.11 0.30
N GLY A 110 -7.31 8.04 -0.62
CA GLY A 110 -6.78 9.41 -0.50
C GLY A 110 -5.26 9.51 -0.61
N ILE A 111 -4.62 8.53 -1.24
CA ILE A 111 -3.18 8.52 -1.50
C ILE A 111 -2.92 9.42 -2.70
N THR A 112 -2.13 10.47 -2.49
CA THR A 112 -1.78 11.45 -3.53
C THR A 112 -0.33 11.37 -3.99
N ARG A 113 0.49 10.52 -3.34
CA ARG A 113 1.90 10.36 -3.72
C ARG A 113 2.36 8.91 -3.57
N ILE A 114 2.78 8.32 -4.69
CA ILE A 114 3.25 6.94 -4.77
C ILE A 114 4.66 6.93 -5.36
N ALA A 115 5.58 6.17 -4.75
CA ALA A 115 6.90 5.93 -5.32
C ALA A 115 7.01 4.51 -5.89
N VAL A 116 7.58 4.39 -7.10
CA VAL A 116 7.65 3.14 -7.83
C VAL A 116 8.99 3.01 -8.56
N PRO A 117 9.61 1.82 -8.61
CA PRO A 117 10.77 1.57 -9.46
C PRO A 117 10.34 1.30 -10.90
N ARG A 118 11.29 1.06 -11.81
CA ARG A 118 10.98 0.56 -13.17
C ARG A 118 10.39 -0.84 -13.10
N ILE A 119 9.06 -0.92 -13.13
CA ILE A 119 8.32 -2.18 -13.04
C ILE A 119 8.57 -3.04 -14.28
N GLY A 120 8.72 -4.36 -14.08
CA GLY A 120 8.79 -5.36 -15.15
C GLY A 120 10.06 -5.35 -16.00
N VAL A 121 11.02 -4.47 -15.73
CA VAL A 121 12.21 -4.26 -16.59
C VAL A 121 13.38 -5.17 -16.21
N GLY A 122 13.66 -5.38 -14.92
CA GLY A 122 14.77 -6.22 -14.48
C GLY A 122 14.51 -7.70 -14.81
N TYR A 123 14.21 -8.49 -13.82
CA TYR A 123 13.88 -9.91 -13.99
C TYR A 123 12.62 -10.16 -14.85
N GLY A 124 11.72 -9.17 -14.96
CA GLY A 124 10.54 -9.26 -15.83
C GLY A 124 10.86 -9.21 -17.32
N GLY A 125 12.04 -8.71 -17.73
CA GLY A 125 12.56 -8.75 -19.08
C GLY A 125 11.81 -7.88 -20.12
N LEU A 126 11.05 -6.88 -19.66
CA LEU A 126 10.29 -5.99 -20.54
C LEU A 126 11.11 -4.74 -20.93
N SER A 127 10.73 -4.12 -22.04
CA SER A 127 11.28 -2.84 -22.49
C SER A 127 10.75 -1.69 -21.63
N TRP A 128 11.66 -0.92 -21.02
CA TRP A 128 11.28 0.26 -20.24
C TRP A 128 10.50 1.28 -21.08
N LYS A 129 10.88 1.50 -22.32
CA LYS A 129 10.17 2.42 -23.23
C LYS A 129 8.68 2.09 -23.34
N LYS A 130 8.33 0.80 -23.43
CA LYS A 130 6.93 0.35 -23.51
C LYS A 130 6.22 0.45 -22.17
N VAL A 131 6.88 0.06 -21.06
CA VAL A 131 6.30 0.18 -19.70
C VAL A 131 6.08 1.64 -19.33
N ARG A 132 7.02 2.53 -19.68
CA ARG A 132 6.90 3.96 -19.48
C ARG A 132 5.67 4.54 -20.20
N ALA A 133 5.41 4.14 -21.44
CA ALA A 133 4.21 4.56 -22.16
C ALA A 133 2.91 4.14 -21.46
N ILE A 134 2.88 2.93 -20.84
CA ILE A 134 1.74 2.48 -20.02
C ILE A 134 1.60 3.36 -18.76
N VAL A 135 2.71 3.62 -18.06
CA VAL A 135 2.71 4.50 -16.89
C VAL A 135 2.18 5.89 -17.25
N GLU A 136 2.62 6.46 -18.35
CA GLU A 136 2.18 7.77 -18.85
C GLU A 136 0.70 7.75 -19.25
N ALA A 137 0.21 6.69 -19.86
CA ALA A 137 -1.20 6.53 -20.22
C ALA A 137 -2.12 6.37 -18.98
N VAL A 138 -1.63 5.72 -17.91
CA VAL A 138 -2.43 5.50 -16.70
C VAL A 138 -2.40 6.70 -15.76
N PHE A 139 -1.25 7.36 -15.60
CA PHE A 139 -1.05 8.40 -14.58
C PHE A 139 -0.87 9.81 -15.14
N GLY A 140 -0.89 10.00 -16.48
CA GLY A 140 -0.61 11.29 -17.11
C GLY A 140 -1.58 12.41 -16.72
N ASP A 141 -2.80 12.08 -16.36
CA ASP A 141 -3.85 12.99 -15.89
C ASP A 141 -4.24 12.79 -14.41
N TRP A 142 -3.48 11.95 -13.68
CA TRP A 142 -3.79 11.69 -12.28
C TRP A 142 -3.58 12.96 -11.43
N HIS A 143 -4.49 13.23 -10.49
CA HIS A 143 -4.41 14.40 -9.60
C HIS A 143 -3.27 14.31 -8.55
N GLY A 144 -2.76 13.10 -8.29
CA GLY A 144 -1.62 12.86 -7.42
C GLY A 144 -0.27 12.98 -8.14
N THR A 145 0.76 12.45 -7.52
CA THR A 145 2.12 12.39 -8.08
C THR A 145 2.67 10.97 -8.00
N LEU A 146 2.98 10.39 -9.15
CA LEU A 146 3.74 9.15 -9.25
C LEU A 146 5.23 9.48 -9.38
N VAL A 147 6.04 9.08 -8.41
CA VAL A 147 7.50 9.25 -8.42
C VAL A 147 8.13 7.96 -8.91
N VAL A 148 8.68 7.99 -10.11
CA VAL A 148 9.28 6.82 -10.76
C VAL A 148 10.80 6.86 -10.61
N TYR A 149 11.35 5.90 -9.88
CA TYR A 149 12.79 5.74 -9.71
C TYR A 149 13.39 4.97 -10.89
N GLU A 150 13.97 5.68 -11.85
CA GLU A 150 14.54 5.08 -13.07
C GLU A 150 15.90 4.44 -12.83
N GLU A 151 16.69 4.98 -11.89
CA GLU A 151 17.99 4.45 -11.53
C GLU A 151 18.06 4.21 -10.02
N TYR A 152 18.40 2.98 -9.65
CA TYR A 152 18.66 2.64 -8.26
C TYR A 152 20.12 2.95 -7.93
N VAL A 153 20.35 4.00 -7.16
CA VAL A 153 21.65 4.35 -6.63
C VAL A 153 21.73 3.90 -5.18
N THR A 154 22.49 2.83 -4.92
CA THR A 154 22.86 2.44 -3.54
C THR A 154 23.78 3.51 -2.96
N GLY A 155 23.23 4.42 -2.20
CA GLY A 155 24.03 5.43 -1.49
C GLY A 155 24.10 5.11 -0.01
N GLY A 156 25.30 4.98 0.49
CA GLY A 156 25.76 4.83 1.87
C GLY A 156 24.79 5.03 3.01
N SER A 157 24.99 4.27 4.08
CA SER A 157 24.40 4.32 5.43
C SER A 157 22.97 4.92 5.52
N SER A 158 22.01 4.08 5.73
CA SER A 158 20.61 4.43 5.96
C SER A 158 20.50 5.44 7.10
N PRO A 159 19.89 6.61 6.89
CA PRO A 159 19.35 7.35 8.03
C PRO A 159 18.14 6.58 8.60
N PRO A 160 17.87 6.70 9.89
CA PRO A 160 16.77 6.02 10.55
C PRO A 160 15.45 6.44 9.91
N VAL A 161 14.50 5.50 9.90
CA VAL A 161 13.08 5.76 9.63
C VAL A 161 12.65 6.88 10.57
N THR A 162 12.49 8.08 10.04
CA THR A 162 11.85 9.16 10.80
C THR A 162 10.39 8.77 10.97
N LEU A 163 10.02 8.50 12.21
CA LEU A 163 8.68 8.29 12.68
C LEU A 163 7.76 9.40 12.13
N PHE A 164 6.72 8.99 11.44
CA PHE A 164 5.59 9.85 11.12
C PHE A 164 4.80 10.11 12.42
N GLU A 165 5.38 10.87 13.34
CA GLU A 165 4.62 11.48 14.42
C GLU A 165 4.07 12.82 13.93
N GLU A 166 2.77 13.03 14.17
CA GLU A 166 2.01 14.25 14.03
C GLU A 166 1.50 14.68 12.64
N ARG A 167 0.51 13.98 12.08
CA ARG A 167 -0.50 14.65 11.23
C ARG A 167 -1.91 14.06 11.29
N HIS A 168 -2.27 13.27 12.29
CA HIS A 168 -3.67 12.79 12.44
C HIS A 168 -4.36 13.23 13.74
N ALA A 169 -3.81 14.21 14.45
CA ALA A 169 -4.44 14.76 15.65
C ALA A 169 -4.95 16.19 15.43
N ALA A 170 -5.92 16.38 14.52
CA ALA A 170 -6.70 17.61 14.48
C ALA A 170 -8.02 17.43 13.72
N ARG A 171 -8.97 16.70 14.29
CA ARG A 171 -10.42 16.89 14.07
C ARG A 171 -11.20 16.24 15.20
N THR A 172 -11.20 16.88 16.37
CA THR A 172 -12.32 16.74 17.32
C THR A 172 -13.18 18.00 17.20
N PRO A 173 -14.50 17.89 17.01
CA PRO A 173 -15.39 19.03 17.09
C PRO A 173 -15.56 19.40 18.57
N SER A 174 -15.34 20.66 18.87
CA SER A 174 -15.65 21.30 20.14
C SER A 174 -17.15 21.23 20.38
N SER A 175 -17.60 20.52 21.39
CA SER A 175 -18.91 20.69 22.00
C SER A 175 -18.76 21.65 23.18
N GLY A 176 -19.40 22.81 23.04
CA GLY A 176 -19.50 23.82 24.08
C GLY A 176 -20.28 23.29 25.29
N GLY A 177 -19.81 23.72 26.44
CA GLY A 177 -20.43 23.43 27.72
C GLY A 177 -21.72 24.19 27.96
N VAL A 178 -22.59 23.59 28.76
CA VAL A 178 -23.46 24.31 29.69
C VAL A 178 -23.53 23.53 30.99
N SER A 179 -23.20 24.24 32.06
CA SER A 179 -23.37 23.92 33.46
C SER A 179 -24.81 23.65 33.83
N ASP A 180 -25.11 22.71 34.71
CA ASP A 180 -25.69 22.94 36.04
C ASP A 180 -26.07 21.64 36.74
N LEU A 181 -25.59 21.46 37.97
CA LEU A 181 -26.02 20.56 39.03
C LEU A 181 -27.15 21.23 39.85
N PRO A 182 -27.83 20.64 40.85
CA PRO A 182 -27.97 19.25 41.28
C PRO A 182 -29.44 18.87 41.63
N HIS A 183 -29.78 17.61 41.84
CA HIS A 183 -30.59 17.14 42.98
C HIS A 183 -30.76 15.59 43.02
N LYS A 184 -30.38 15.03 44.13
CA LYS A 184 -30.87 13.79 44.74
C LYS A 184 -32.06 14.16 45.65
N PRO A 185 -32.93 13.25 46.19
CA PRO A 185 -32.76 11.83 46.48
C PRO A 185 -34.04 10.95 46.41
N GLU A 186 -33.84 9.68 46.89
CA GLU A 186 -34.83 8.75 47.47
C GLU A 186 -35.77 7.96 46.56
N ASP A 187 -35.92 6.73 46.69
CA ASP A 187 -35.88 5.56 47.56
C ASP A 187 -37.16 4.71 47.28
N THR A 188 -37.11 3.48 47.68
CA THR A 188 -38.17 2.48 47.83
C THR A 188 -38.53 1.58 46.63
N SER A 189 -38.01 0.38 46.65
CA SER A 189 -38.51 -0.84 47.32
C SER A 189 -39.50 -1.71 46.51
N LYS A 190 -39.18 -2.99 46.58
CA LYS A 190 -40.04 -4.20 46.55
C LYS A 190 -40.52 -4.72 45.20
N SER A 191 -40.15 -5.87 44.88
CA SER A 191 -40.47 -7.21 45.30
C SER A 191 -41.17 -8.00 44.22
N ALA A 192 -40.64 -9.08 43.90
CA ALA A 192 -41.16 -10.45 44.01
C ALA A 192 -41.88 -11.06 42.80
N ASN A 193 -41.41 -12.27 42.54
CA ASN A 193 -42.13 -13.48 42.08
C ASN A 193 -42.66 -13.47 40.65
N GLY A 194 -42.49 -14.45 39.91
CA GLY A 194 -42.46 -15.88 40.09
C GLY A 194 -42.57 -16.53 38.70
N CYS A 195 -42.00 -17.67 38.67
CA CYS A 195 -42.43 -18.93 38.09
C CYS A 195 -43.22 -19.01 36.79
N ASP A 196 -42.69 -19.82 35.99
CA ASP A 196 -43.17 -21.11 35.50
C ASP A 196 -43.53 -21.23 34.01
N ASP A 197 -42.94 -22.26 33.51
CA ASP A 197 -43.44 -23.26 32.53
C ASP A 197 -43.93 -22.86 31.13
N ARG A 198 -43.20 -23.24 30.16
CA ARG A 198 -43.38 -24.42 29.28
C ARG A 198 -42.44 -24.40 28.10
#